data_b006920c91a7919b2b47d7ff4657f834
#
_entry.id   b006920c91a7919b2b47d7ff4657f834
#
_cell.length_a   1.000
_cell.length_b   1.000
_cell.length_c   1.000
_cell.angle_alpha   90.00
_cell.angle_beta   90.00
_cell.angle_gamma   90.00
#
_symmetry.space_group_name_H-M   'P 1'
#
loop_
_entity.id
_entity.type
_entity.pdbx_description
1 polymer ?
#
loop_
_entity_poly.entity_id
_entity_poly.type
_entity_poly.pdbx_seq_one_letter_code
_entity_poly.pdbx_strand_id
1 'polypeptide(L)'
;DAETAVYRMNSTNFAFILRDADRNEAEIFMDRIHAELDGNISIGGHYFEFNIYAGGLILENYVGETSIVQSKLEYTLEKAQERRGTEVLFFNDLVRTNSGASLDLMKIIHQSVLNQCDGFYVEYQPVVNSKDGSIVGAEALVRWKREPYGVASPDMFIDWLENDPSMYELGNFVLETALRDGLKFLAINPKFFINVNVSAKQLERQSFCKVVLKLLDEIHYPADHLCLEITERCGSLPQSVIKETVTFLKKFG
;
A
#
# COMPACT_ATOMS: atom_id res chain seq x y z
N ASP A 1 -10.72 -35.36 -7.17
CA ASP A 1 -11.13 -34.17 -7.92
C ASP A 1 -11.87 -33.24 -6.97
N ALA A 2 -11.12 -32.47 -6.17
CA ALA A 2 -11.70 -31.42 -5.35
C ALA A 2 -12.21 -30.32 -6.30
N GLU A 3 -13.47 -29.92 -6.20
CA GLU A 3 -14.01 -28.79 -6.93
C GLU A 3 -13.21 -27.54 -6.52
N THR A 4 -12.25 -27.15 -7.34
CA THR A 4 -11.51 -25.92 -7.16
C THR A 4 -12.39 -24.76 -7.61
N ALA A 5 -12.84 -23.95 -6.67
CA ALA A 5 -13.63 -22.77 -6.98
C ALA A 5 -12.72 -21.65 -7.52
N VAL A 6 -13.16 -21.04 -8.63
CA VAL A 6 -12.51 -19.88 -9.24
C VAL A 6 -13.26 -18.62 -8.87
N TYR A 7 -12.56 -17.66 -8.29
CA TYR A 7 -13.13 -16.38 -7.89
C TYR A 7 -12.52 -15.27 -8.75
N ARG A 8 -13.37 -14.48 -9.39
CA ARG A 8 -12.90 -13.30 -10.12
C ARG A 8 -12.79 -12.12 -9.15
N MET A 9 -11.56 -11.63 -8.95
CA MET A 9 -11.29 -10.51 -8.04
C MET A 9 -11.47 -9.15 -8.73
N ASN A 10 -11.02 -9.04 -9.99
CA ASN A 10 -11.18 -7.84 -10.82
C ASN A 10 -11.14 -8.21 -12.32
N SER A 11 -10.82 -7.24 -13.19
CA SER A 11 -10.78 -7.45 -14.64
C SER A 11 -9.74 -8.48 -15.10
N THR A 12 -8.63 -8.59 -14.37
CA THR A 12 -7.44 -9.39 -14.75
C THR A 12 -7.06 -10.44 -13.73
N ASN A 13 -7.48 -10.29 -12.45
CA ASN A 13 -7.06 -11.15 -11.36
C ASN A 13 -8.13 -12.16 -10.98
N PHE A 14 -7.69 -13.39 -10.80
CA PHE A 14 -8.51 -14.52 -10.34
C PHE A 14 -7.88 -15.14 -9.10
N ALA A 15 -8.69 -15.67 -8.20
CA ALA A 15 -8.23 -16.40 -7.04
C ALA A 15 -8.76 -17.84 -7.04
N PHE A 16 -7.96 -18.74 -6.52
CA PHE A 16 -8.30 -20.15 -6.34
C PHE A 16 -8.11 -20.53 -4.87
N ILE A 17 -8.99 -21.37 -4.36
CA ILE A 17 -8.85 -21.97 -3.03
C ILE A 17 -8.63 -23.46 -3.23
N LEU A 18 -7.41 -23.91 -2.93
CA LEU A 18 -7.04 -25.31 -2.90
C LEU A 18 -7.20 -25.81 -1.46
N ARG A 19 -8.12 -26.75 -1.25
CA ARG A 19 -8.35 -27.34 0.08
C ARG A 19 -7.47 -28.54 0.27
N ASP A 20 -6.92 -28.67 1.48
CA ASP A 20 -6.07 -29.79 1.88
C ASP A 20 -4.87 -30.01 0.93
N ALA A 21 -4.41 -28.92 0.30
CA ALA A 21 -3.30 -28.91 -0.64
C ALA A 21 -2.04 -28.35 0.02
N ASP A 22 -0.93 -29.00 -0.25
CA ASP A 22 0.38 -28.51 0.10
C ASP A 22 0.95 -27.57 -0.99
N ARG A 23 2.17 -27.09 -0.76
CA ARG A 23 2.87 -26.21 -1.70
C ARG A 23 3.09 -26.87 -3.07
N ASN A 24 3.53 -28.11 -3.08
CA ASN A 24 3.84 -28.83 -4.32
C ASN A 24 2.56 -29.04 -5.17
N GLU A 25 1.45 -29.32 -4.52
CA GLU A 25 0.15 -29.44 -5.21
C GLU A 25 -0.33 -28.10 -5.80
N ALA A 26 -0.06 -26.99 -5.11
CA ALA A 26 -0.34 -25.67 -5.65
C ALA A 26 0.56 -25.31 -6.86
N GLU A 27 1.82 -25.67 -6.82
CA GLU A 27 2.77 -25.52 -7.94
C GLU A 27 2.30 -26.35 -9.15
N ILE A 28 2.00 -27.64 -8.96
CA ILE A 28 1.47 -28.53 -10.01
C ILE A 28 0.14 -27.98 -10.60
N PHE A 29 -0.73 -27.43 -9.76
CA PHE A 29 -1.96 -26.81 -10.22
C PHE A 29 -1.69 -25.62 -11.14
N MET A 30 -0.74 -24.76 -10.79
CA MET A 30 -0.38 -23.60 -11.61
C MET A 30 0.34 -24.03 -12.90
N ASP A 31 1.21 -25.04 -12.87
CA ASP A 31 1.85 -25.58 -14.07
C ASP A 31 0.82 -26.05 -15.09
N ARG A 32 -0.28 -26.65 -14.64
CA ARG A 32 -1.39 -27.04 -15.52
C ARG A 32 -2.13 -25.83 -16.12
N ILE A 33 -2.32 -24.76 -15.34
CA ILE A 33 -2.91 -23.53 -15.86
C ILE A 33 -1.99 -22.89 -16.89
N HIS A 34 -0.68 -22.84 -16.64
CA HIS A 34 0.30 -22.35 -17.59
C HIS A 34 0.29 -23.17 -18.88
N ALA A 35 0.29 -24.49 -18.77
CA ALA A 35 0.27 -25.37 -19.94
C ALA A 35 -0.96 -25.16 -20.85
N GLU A 36 -2.09 -24.75 -20.30
CA GLU A 36 -3.34 -24.51 -21.04
C GLU A 36 -3.49 -23.07 -21.57
N LEU A 37 -2.95 -22.09 -20.85
CA LEU A 37 -3.20 -20.67 -21.08
C LEU A 37 -1.97 -19.88 -21.49
N ASP A 38 -0.77 -20.38 -21.24
CA ASP A 38 0.48 -19.70 -21.58
C ASP A 38 0.75 -19.82 -23.09
N GLY A 39 0.99 -18.69 -23.74
CA GLY A 39 1.23 -18.65 -25.18
C GLY A 39 0.05 -18.07 -25.99
N ASN A 40 0.02 -18.42 -27.27
CA ASN A 40 -0.96 -17.89 -28.21
C ASN A 40 -2.29 -18.64 -28.14
N ILE A 41 -3.29 -18.04 -27.52
CA ILE A 41 -4.67 -18.55 -27.50
C ILE A 41 -5.48 -17.89 -28.62
N SER A 42 -6.14 -18.71 -29.44
CA SER A 42 -7.04 -18.20 -30.48
C SER A 42 -8.47 -18.07 -29.97
N ILE A 43 -8.98 -16.84 -29.96
CA ILE A 43 -10.38 -16.53 -29.59
C ILE A 43 -11.03 -15.78 -30.75
N GLY A 44 -12.05 -16.37 -31.36
CA GLY A 44 -12.77 -15.75 -32.46
C GLY A 44 -11.91 -15.46 -33.69
N GLY A 45 -10.84 -16.21 -33.92
CA GLY A 45 -9.90 -16.04 -35.05
C GLY A 45 -8.79 -15.00 -34.76
N HIS A 46 -8.74 -14.42 -33.59
CA HIS A 46 -7.67 -13.55 -33.10
C HIS A 46 -6.73 -14.29 -32.14
N TYR A 47 -5.43 -14.05 -32.25
CA TYR A 47 -4.42 -14.62 -31.38
C TYR A 47 -4.10 -13.64 -30.26
N PHE A 48 -4.12 -14.16 -29.02
CA PHE A 48 -3.77 -13.41 -27.81
C PHE A 48 -2.62 -14.12 -27.12
N GLU A 49 -1.63 -13.36 -26.70
CA GLU A 49 -0.54 -13.84 -25.87
C GLU A 49 -0.82 -13.42 -24.43
N PHE A 50 -0.82 -14.38 -23.51
CA PHE A 50 -1.04 -14.13 -22.10
C PHE A 50 0.24 -14.43 -21.31
N ASN A 51 0.58 -13.54 -20.40
CA ASN A 51 1.57 -13.79 -19.36
C ASN A 51 0.82 -13.96 -18.03
N ILE A 52 0.97 -15.11 -17.41
CA ILE A 52 0.27 -15.45 -16.17
C ILE A 52 1.27 -15.43 -15.03
N TYR A 53 0.94 -14.71 -13.98
CA TYR A 53 1.73 -14.62 -12.76
C TYR A 53 0.90 -15.11 -11.58
N ALA A 54 1.52 -15.80 -10.62
CA ALA A 54 0.81 -16.37 -9.49
C ALA A 54 1.46 -15.99 -8.16
N GLY A 55 0.63 -15.49 -7.25
CA GLY A 55 0.97 -15.32 -5.84
C GLY A 55 0.21 -16.34 -5.00
N GLY A 56 0.88 -17.01 -4.07
CA GLY A 56 0.32 -18.04 -3.20
C GLY A 56 0.45 -17.70 -1.71
N LEU A 57 -0.50 -18.18 -0.91
CA LEU A 57 -0.46 -18.13 0.55
C LEU A 57 -0.93 -19.47 1.12
N ILE A 58 -0.10 -20.08 1.96
CA ILE A 58 -0.45 -21.30 2.68
C ILE A 58 -1.05 -20.91 4.02
N LEU A 59 -2.28 -21.38 4.27
CA LEU A 59 -3.06 -21.11 5.48
C LEU A 59 -3.16 -22.38 6.33
N GLU A 60 -2.25 -22.56 7.28
CA GLU A 60 -2.33 -23.64 8.26
C GLU A 60 -3.07 -23.13 9.50
N ASN A 61 -4.23 -23.73 9.80
CA ASN A 61 -5.06 -23.42 10.99
C ASN A 61 -5.26 -21.90 11.20
N TYR A 62 -5.43 -21.15 10.11
CA TYR A 62 -5.53 -19.69 10.16
C TYR A 62 -6.82 -19.25 10.86
N VAL A 63 -6.65 -18.50 11.95
CA VAL A 63 -7.71 -17.78 12.65
C VAL A 63 -7.41 -16.30 12.58
N GLY A 64 -8.02 -15.59 11.64
CA GLY A 64 -7.76 -14.16 11.46
C GLY A 64 -8.73 -13.54 10.44
N GLU A 65 -8.55 -12.24 10.20
CA GLU A 65 -9.38 -11.48 9.27
C GLU A 65 -9.08 -11.83 7.82
N THR A 66 -10.13 -11.97 7.02
CA THR A 66 -10.03 -12.22 5.56
C THR A 66 -9.33 -11.10 4.80
N SER A 67 -9.46 -9.87 5.26
CA SER A 67 -8.76 -8.69 4.73
C SER A 67 -7.24 -8.87 4.72
N ILE A 68 -6.68 -9.46 5.78
CA ILE A 68 -5.23 -9.72 5.89
C ILE A 68 -4.79 -10.80 4.88
N VAL A 69 -5.61 -11.82 4.66
CA VAL A 69 -5.35 -12.86 3.65
C VAL A 69 -5.32 -12.24 2.26
N GLN A 70 -6.31 -11.40 1.95
CA GLN A 70 -6.40 -10.73 0.67
C GLN A 70 -5.19 -9.81 0.43
N SER A 71 -4.83 -8.96 1.38
CA SER A 71 -3.68 -8.06 1.28
C SER A 71 -2.36 -8.80 1.03
N LYS A 72 -2.16 -9.95 1.70
CA LYS A 72 -0.97 -10.80 1.48
C LYS A 72 -0.94 -11.39 0.08
N LEU A 73 -2.08 -11.83 -0.44
CA LEU A 73 -2.18 -12.37 -1.80
C LEU A 73 -1.94 -11.29 -2.85
N GLU A 74 -2.52 -10.11 -2.68
CA GLU A 74 -2.34 -8.97 -3.58
C GLU A 74 -0.87 -8.54 -3.61
N TYR A 75 -0.24 -8.37 -2.47
CA TYR A 75 1.20 -8.08 -2.37
C TYR A 75 2.06 -9.15 -3.06
N THR A 76 1.76 -10.44 -2.81
CA THR A 76 2.53 -11.53 -3.39
C THR A 76 2.38 -11.58 -4.91
N LEU A 77 1.18 -11.33 -5.42
CA LEU A 77 0.90 -11.25 -6.86
C LEU A 77 1.66 -10.08 -7.52
N GLU A 78 1.68 -8.91 -6.89
CA GLU A 78 2.47 -7.76 -7.36
C GLU A 78 3.95 -8.11 -7.47
N LYS A 79 4.52 -8.74 -6.45
CA LYS A 79 5.93 -9.18 -6.47
C LYS A 79 6.21 -10.28 -7.51
N ALA A 80 5.25 -11.16 -7.78
CA ALA A 80 5.35 -12.14 -8.86
C ALA A 80 5.37 -11.45 -10.24
N GLN A 81 4.54 -10.45 -10.44
CA GLN A 81 4.50 -9.63 -11.67
C GLN A 81 5.79 -8.85 -11.89
N GLU A 82 6.38 -8.27 -10.84
CA GLU A 82 7.67 -7.58 -10.90
C GLU A 82 8.80 -8.52 -11.32
N ARG A 83 8.83 -9.74 -10.78
CA ARG A 83 9.84 -10.76 -11.09
C ARG A 83 9.72 -11.36 -12.49
N ARG A 84 8.53 -11.27 -13.10
CA ARG A 84 8.22 -11.85 -14.42
C ARG A 84 8.56 -13.33 -14.54
N GLY A 85 8.52 -14.06 -13.44
CA GLY A 85 8.71 -15.51 -13.39
C GLY A 85 7.40 -16.26 -13.60
N THR A 86 7.47 -17.50 -14.08
CA THR A 86 6.30 -18.39 -14.23
C THR A 86 6.02 -19.21 -12.97
N GLU A 87 6.94 -19.21 -12.01
CA GLU A 87 6.79 -19.94 -10.74
C GLU A 87 5.79 -19.25 -9.81
N VAL A 88 5.07 -20.06 -9.02
CA VAL A 88 4.22 -19.52 -7.95
C VAL A 88 5.09 -18.87 -6.88
N LEU A 89 4.90 -17.60 -6.65
CA LEU A 89 5.57 -16.90 -5.57
C LEU A 89 4.75 -17.02 -4.29
N PHE A 90 5.31 -17.60 -3.24
CA PHE A 90 4.61 -17.70 -1.96
C PHE A 90 5.00 -16.56 -1.03
N PHE A 91 3.99 -16.00 -0.33
CA PHE A 91 4.20 -14.93 0.63
C PHE A 91 5.26 -15.29 1.69
N ASN A 92 5.25 -16.52 2.15
CA ASN A 92 6.21 -17.02 3.14
C ASN A 92 7.67 -16.95 2.66
N ASP A 93 7.92 -17.08 1.36
CA ASP A 93 9.27 -16.98 0.79
C ASP A 93 9.73 -15.55 0.66
N LEU A 94 8.81 -14.63 0.32
CA LEU A 94 9.10 -13.20 0.26
C LEU A 94 9.57 -12.67 1.60
N VAL A 95 8.93 -13.11 2.66
CA VAL A 95 9.30 -12.71 4.02
C VAL A 95 10.64 -13.31 4.46
N ARG A 96 11.00 -14.50 3.97
CA ARG A 96 12.31 -15.14 4.26
C ARG A 96 13.48 -14.52 3.50
N THR A 97 13.24 -14.05 2.27
CA THR A 97 14.30 -13.49 1.41
C THR A 97 14.59 -12.03 1.66
N ASN A 98 13.62 -11.24 2.12
CA ASN A 98 13.81 -9.84 2.52
C ASN A 98 14.31 -9.77 3.97
N SER A 99 15.59 -10.09 4.17
CA SER A 99 16.41 -9.81 5.37
C SER A 99 15.61 -9.69 6.69
N GLY A 100 15.07 -10.80 7.19
CA GLY A 100 14.69 -10.93 8.60
C GLY A 100 13.41 -10.21 9.05
N ALA A 101 12.67 -9.53 8.17
CA ALA A 101 11.33 -9.08 8.51
C ALA A 101 10.40 -10.30 8.57
N SER A 102 10.33 -10.91 9.73
CA SER A 102 9.49 -12.07 9.95
C SER A 102 8.02 -11.70 9.77
N LEU A 103 7.19 -12.70 9.40
CA LEU A 103 5.71 -12.59 9.44
C LEU A 103 5.23 -11.98 10.76
N ASP A 104 5.97 -12.21 11.83
CA ASP A 104 5.69 -11.66 13.14
C ASP A 104 5.92 -10.14 13.21
N LEU A 105 6.96 -9.62 12.56
CA LEU A 105 7.16 -8.17 12.47
C LEU A 105 6.04 -7.49 11.68
N MET A 106 5.61 -8.06 10.56
CA MET A 106 4.48 -7.54 9.78
C MET A 106 3.18 -7.53 10.59
N LYS A 107 2.90 -8.62 11.34
CA LYS A 107 1.74 -8.66 12.26
C LYS A 107 1.83 -7.59 13.34
N ILE A 108 3.02 -7.39 13.91
CA ILE A 108 3.23 -6.40 14.96
C ILE A 108 3.05 -4.98 14.40
N ILE A 109 3.57 -4.71 13.21
CA ILE A 109 3.38 -3.41 12.54
C ILE A 109 1.89 -3.18 12.24
N HIS A 110 1.17 -4.16 11.69
CA HIS A 110 -0.27 -4.06 11.47
C HIS A 110 -1.04 -3.82 12.78
N GLN A 111 -0.73 -4.58 13.85
CA GLN A 111 -1.33 -4.35 15.16
C GLN A 111 -0.98 -2.97 15.73
N SER A 112 0.22 -2.45 15.45
CA SER A 112 0.60 -1.08 15.84
C SER A 112 -0.29 -0.05 15.18
N VAL A 113 -0.63 -0.20 13.87
CA VAL A 113 -1.58 0.69 13.19
C VAL A 113 -2.95 0.64 13.86
N LEU A 114 -3.49 -0.56 14.09
CA LEU A 114 -4.80 -0.75 14.73
C LEU A 114 -4.83 -0.23 16.17
N ASN A 115 -3.69 -0.24 16.85
CA ASN A 115 -3.52 0.32 18.18
C ASN A 115 -3.09 1.80 18.15
N GLN A 116 -3.87 2.63 17.45
CA GLN A 116 -3.66 4.07 17.35
C GLN A 116 -2.27 4.48 16.83
N CYS A 117 -1.72 3.71 15.89
CA CYS A 117 -0.39 3.90 15.30
C CYS A 117 0.75 3.87 16.34
N ASP A 118 0.63 3.02 17.38
CA ASP A 118 1.67 2.86 18.43
C ASP A 118 3.01 2.48 17.81
N GLY A 119 4.06 3.24 18.18
CA GLY A 119 5.40 3.10 17.61
C GLY A 119 5.64 3.82 16.29
N PHE A 120 4.59 4.33 15.63
CA PHE A 120 4.75 5.18 14.45
C PHE A 120 5.07 6.63 14.85
N TYR A 121 5.90 7.28 14.07
CA TYR A 121 6.24 8.69 14.18
C TYR A 121 6.59 9.26 12.81
N VAL A 122 6.75 10.58 12.73
CA VAL A 122 7.05 11.28 11.46
C VAL A 122 8.41 11.94 11.59
N GLU A 123 9.25 11.74 10.57
CA GLU A 123 10.46 12.51 10.32
C GLU A 123 10.23 13.47 9.18
N TYR A 124 11.03 14.54 9.13
CA TYR A 124 10.85 15.60 8.14
C TYR A 124 12.10 15.76 7.30
N GLN A 125 11.99 15.54 6.00
CA GLN A 125 13.05 15.79 5.04
C GLN A 125 12.92 17.22 4.52
N PRO A 126 13.95 18.10 4.73
CA PRO A 126 13.85 19.48 4.30
C PRO A 126 13.74 19.63 2.78
N VAL A 127 12.84 20.51 2.33
CA VAL A 127 12.77 21.02 0.96
C VAL A 127 13.47 22.36 0.92
N VAL A 128 14.46 22.48 0.04
CA VAL A 128 15.30 23.68 -0.06
C VAL A 128 15.09 24.42 -1.37
N ASN A 129 15.14 25.74 -1.32
CA ASN A 129 15.15 26.58 -2.49
C ASN A 129 16.51 26.43 -3.22
N SER A 130 16.48 26.05 -4.48
CA SER A 130 17.69 25.80 -5.27
C SER A 130 18.54 27.06 -5.56
N LYS A 131 17.98 28.25 -5.36
CA LYS A 131 18.67 29.53 -5.63
C LYS A 131 19.55 30.00 -4.47
N ASP A 132 19.08 29.80 -3.24
CA ASP A 132 19.71 30.36 -2.04
C ASP A 132 19.95 29.35 -0.91
N GLY A 133 19.51 28.09 -1.09
CA GLY A 133 19.66 27.04 -0.09
C GLY A 133 18.75 27.19 1.15
N SER A 134 17.83 28.17 1.17
CA SER A 134 16.91 28.35 2.28
C SER A 134 15.91 27.20 2.37
N ILE A 135 15.55 26.78 3.58
CA ILE A 135 14.51 25.77 3.80
C ILE A 135 13.15 26.44 3.59
N VAL A 136 12.38 25.92 2.64
CA VAL A 136 11.06 26.44 2.26
C VAL A 136 9.92 25.51 2.66
N GLY A 137 10.22 24.25 2.96
CA GLY A 137 9.24 23.26 3.35
C GLY A 137 9.90 21.98 3.85
N ALA A 138 9.10 20.97 4.10
CA ALA A 138 9.57 19.62 4.38
C ALA A 138 8.57 18.56 3.90
N GLU A 139 9.07 17.39 3.56
CA GLU A 139 8.28 16.18 3.33
C GLU A 139 8.15 15.39 4.64
N ALA A 140 6.93 15.03 4.97
CA ALA A 140 6.60 14.20 6.11
C ALA A 140 6.76 12.72 5.76
N LEU A 141 7.69 12.06 6.41
CA LEU A 141 8.08 10.68 6.16
C LEU A 141 7.79 9.81 7.37
N VAL A 142 6.89 8.86 7.21
CA VAL A 142 6.53 7.92 8.29
C VAL A 142 7.72 7.04 8.67
N ARG A 143 7.84 6.77 9.97
CA ARG A 143 8.80 5.84 10.57
C ARG A 143 8.08 4.97 11.59
N TRP A 144 8.62 3.80 11.84
CA TRP A 144 8.14 2.93 12.88
C TRP A 144 9.31 2.44 13.75
N LYS A 145 9.11 2.47 15.07
CA LYS A 145 10.11 2.03 16.04
C LYS A 145 9.44 1.31 17.19
N ARG A 146 9.91 0.11 17.51
CA ARG A 146 9.45 -0.66 18.67
C ARG A 146 10.52 -1.64 19.15
N GLU A 147 10.71 -1.71 20.46
CA GLU A 147 11.56 -2.75 21.05
C GLU A 147 10.87 -4.13 20.95
N PRO A 148 11.59 -5.23 20.70
CA PRO A 148 13.06 -5.30 20.47
C PRO A 148 13.50 -5.09 19.01
N TYR A 149 12.61 -4.67 18.12
CA TYR A 149 12.81 -4.62 16.66
C TYR A 149 13.62 -3.40 16.18
N GLY A 150 13.75 -2.39 17.04
CA GLY A 150 14.41 -1.14 16.68
C GLY A 150 13.60 -0.33 15.67
N VAL A 151 14.29 0.40 14.77
CA VAL A 151 13.68 1.20 13.70
C VAL A 151 13.52 0.36 12.44
N ALA A 152 12.29 0.22 11.95
CA ALA A 152 12.01 -0.39 10.65
C ALA A 152 12.02 0.67 9.54
N SER A 153 12.68 0.35 8.41
CA SER A 153 12.61 1.18 7.20
C SER A 153 11.19 1.17 6.64
N PRO A 154 10.68 2.31 6.13
CA PRO A 154 9.39 2.36 5.43
C PRO A 154 9.24 1.29 4.34
N ASP A 155 10.29 1.03 3.56
CA ASP A 155 10.30 0.02 2.50
C ASP A 155 9.99 -1.40 3.01
N MET A 156 10.17 -1.64 4.31
CA MET A 156 9.86 -2.95 4.90
C MET A 156 8.38 -3.17 5.13
N PHE A 157 7.58 -2.11 5.25
CA PHE A 157 6.18 -2.23 5.64
C PHE A 157 5.19 -1.47 4.75
N ILE A 158 5.62 -0.40 4.09
CA ILE A 158 4.71 0.42 3.26
C ILE A 158 4.16 -0.41 2.10
N ASP A 159 5.01 -1.12 1.35
CA ASP A 159 4.60 -1.94 0.21
C ASP A 159 3.52 -2.96 0.60
N TRP A 160 3.62 -3.51 1.81
CA TRP A 160 2.64 -4.44 2.32
C TRP A 160 1.38 -3.73 2.82
N LEU A 161 1.52 -2.65 3.60
CA LEU A 161 0.39 -1.90 4.16
C LEU A 161 -0.45 -1.19 3.08
N GLU A 162 0.13 -0.82 1.94
CA GLU A 162 -0.61 -0.17 0.85
C GLU A 162 -1.77 -1.01 0.32
N ASN A 163 -1.67 -2.34 0.42
CA ASN A 163 -2.75 -3.25 0.07
C ASN A 163 -3.69 -3.54 1.25
N ASP A 164 -3.34 -3.09 2.46
CA ASP A 164 -4.12 -3.31 3.68
C ASP A 164 -5.06 -2.13 3.97
N PRO A 165 -6.33 -2.39 4.36
CA PRO A 165 -7.26 -1.31 4.74
C PRO A 165 -6.74 -0.38 5.84
N SER A 166 -5.85 -0.87 6.73
CA SER A 166 -5.26 -0.06 7.81
C SER A 166 -4.31 1.03 7.32
N MET A 167 -3.89 0.99 6.05
CA MET A 167 -3.15 2.08 5.44
C MET A 167 -3.92 3.41 5.48
N TYR A 168 -5.25 3.35 5.48
CA TYR A 168 -6.08 4.54 5.63
C TYR A 168 -5.88 5.22 7.01
N GLU A 169 -5.85 4.43 8.08
CA GLU A 169 -5.63 4.92 9.44
C GLU A 169 -4.23 5.47 9.59
N LEU A 170 -3.22 4.75 9.09
CA LEU A 170 -1.83 5.21 9.12
C LEU A 170 -1.65 6.52 8.34
N GLY A 171 -2.23 6.62 7.13
CA GLY A 171 -2.14 7.83 6.33
C GLY A 171 -2.81 9.04 7.01
N ASN A 172 -3.93 8.84 7.70
CA ASN A 172 -4.57 9.90 8.46
C ASN A 172 -3.76 10.31 9.70
N PHE A 173 -3.14 9.35 10.39
CA PHE A 173 -2.21 9.63 11.48
C PHE A 173 -1.02 10.48 11.03
N VAL A 174 -0.42 10.14 9.89
CA VAL A 174 0.69 10.90 9.30
C VAL A 174 0.25 12.31 8.95
N LEU A 175 -0.90 12.47 8.30
CA LEU A 175 -1.46 13.76 7.94
C LEU A 175 -1.70 14.62 9.17
N GLU A 176 -2.38 14.10 10.18
CA GLU A 176 -2.66 14.85 11.42
C GLU A 176 -1.36 15.27 12.12
N THR A 177 -0.40 14.36 12.25
CA THR A 177 0.89 14.63 12.89
C THR A 177 1.65 15.71 12.12
N ALA A 178 1.70 15.60 10.78
CA ALA A 178 2.38 16.56 9.93
C ALA A 178 1.77 17.97 10.03
N LEU A 179 0.44 18.09 10.10
CA LEU A 179 -0.22 19.39 10.28
C LEU A 179 0.07 20.02 11.65
N ARG A 180 0.05 19.21 12.72
CA ARG A 180 0.37 19.70 14.08
C ARG A 180 1.82 20.17 14.20
N ASP A 181 2.75 19.44 13.62
CA ASP A 181 4.17 19.84 13.60
C ASP A 181 4.42 20.99 12.63
N GLY A 182 3.72 21.01 11.50
CA GLY A 182 3.76 22.07 10.51
C GLY A 182 3.42 23.46 11.10
N LEU A 183 2.51 23.54 12.07
CA LEU A 183 2.26 24.81 12.80
C LEU A 183 3.49 25.34 13.52
N LYS A 184 4.33 24.43 14.07
CA LYS A 184 5.58 24.82 14.74
C LYS A 184 6.58 25.37 13.73
N PHE A 185 6.62 24.80 12.52
CA PHE A 185 7.48 25.29 11.44
C PHE A 185 6.99 26.61 10.88
N LEU A 186 5.69 26.79 10.71
CA LEU A 186 5.07 28.05 10.29
C LEU A 186 5.33 29.20 11.26
N ALA A 187 5.41 28.93 12.55
CA ALA A 187 5.77 29.93 13.56
C ALA A 187 7.21 30.45 13.38
N ILE A 188 8.10 29.64 12.78
CA ILE A 188 9.50 30.02 12.50
C ILE A 188 9.61 30.65 11.11
N ASN A 189 8.99 30.03 10.11
CA ASN A 189 8.95 30.52 8.72
C ASN A 189 7.50 30.58 8.22
N PRO A 190 6.90 31.77 8.15
CA PRO A 190 5.51 31.94 7.71
C PRO A 190 5.21 31.52 6.27
N LYS A 191 6.23 31.18 5.48
CA LYS A 191 6.10 30.67 4.11
C LYS A 191 6.39 29.17 4.00
N PHE A 192 6.59 28.51 5.13
CA PHE A 192 6.87 27.09 5.16
C PHE A 192 5.66 26.27 4.67
N PHE A 193 5.92 25.26 3.85
CA PHE A 193 4.89 24.30 3.45
C PHE A 193 5.28 22.88 3.86
N ILE A 194 4.29 22.01 4.02
CA ILE A 194 4.53 20.62 4.34
C ILE A 194 3.95 19.73 3.25
N ASN A 195 4.76 18.77 2.81
CA ASN A 195 4.36 17.74 1.87
C ASN A 195 3.96 16.48 2.64
N VAL A 196 2.83 15.90 2.28
CA VAL A 196 2.35 14.64 2.86
C VAL A 196 1.95 13.70 1.73
N ASN A 197 2.55 12.50 1.73
CA ASN A 197 2.20 11.44 0.80
C ASN A 197 0.80 10.91 1.08
N VAL A 198 0.01 10.73 0.02
CA VAL A 198 -1.36 10.20 0.07
C VAL A 198 -1.40 8.83 -0.56
N SER A 199 -1.93 7.86 0.18
CA SER A 199 -2.08 6.48 -0.29
C SER A 199 -3.32 6.29 -1.16
N ALA A 200 -3.30 5.23 -1.99
CA ALA A 200 -4.48 4.82 -2.77
C ALA A 200 -5.68 4.53 -1.85
N LYS A 201 -5.46 3.90 -0.69
CA LYS A 201 -6.52 3.59 0.29
C LYS A 201 -7.19 4.82 0.88
N GLN A 202 -6.49 5.95 0.97
CA GLN A 202 -7.10 7.22 1.36
C GLN A 202 -7.95 7.80 0.21
N LEU A 203 -7.45 7.77 -1.02
CA LEU A 203 -8.16 8.28 -2.19
C LEU A 203 -9.42 7.46 -2.54
N GLU A 204 -9.43 6.17 -2.27
CA GLU A 204 -10.60 5.29 -2.44
C GLU A 204 -11.77 5.67 -1.51
N ARG A 205 -11.48 6.30 -0.38
CA ARG A 205 -12.51 6.67 0.61
C ARG A 205 -13.17 7.99 0.22
N GLN A 206 -14.46 7.96 -0.07
CA GLN A 206 -15.26 9.17 -0.33
C GLN A 206 -15.20 10.21 0.79
N SER A 207 -14.88 9.79 2.01
CA SER A 207 -14.71 10.66 3.17
C SER A 207 -13.37 11.36 3.24
N PHE A 208 -12.37 10.99 2.44
CA PHE A 208 -11.00 11.49 2.56
C PHE A 208 -10.93 13.03 2.50
N CYS A 209 -11.55 13.64 1.51
CA CYS A 209 -11.59 15.10 1.42
C CYS A 209 -12.19 15.78 2.67
N LYS A 210 -13.24 15.17 3.24
CA LYS A 210 -13.85 15.68 4.48
C LYS A 210 -12.90 15.55 5.67
N VAL A 211 -12.14 14.47 5.74
CA VAL A 211 -11.11 14.28 6.79
C VAL A 211 -10.01 15.33 6.67
N VAL A 212 -9.50 15.58 5.47
CA VAL A 212 -8.51 16.64 5.23
C VAL A 212 -9.03 18.00 5.70
N LEU A 213 -10.22 18.42 5.24
CA LEU A 213 -10.79 19.71 5.62
C LEU A 213 -11.09 19.81 7.12
N LYS A 214 -11.56 18.73 7.73
CA LYS A 214 -11.79 18.66 9.17
C LYS A 214 -10.50 18.86 9.95
N LEU A 215 -9.41 18.16 9.57
CA LEU A 215 -8.11 18.31 10.23
C LEU A 215 -7.55 19.73 10.09
N LEU A 216 -7.65 20.32 8.89
CA LEU A 216 -7.22 21.71 8.66
C LEU A 216 -7.95 22.68 9.57
N ASP A 217 -9.27 22.51 9.72
CA ASP A 217 -10.10 23.35 10.58
C ASP A 217 -9.80 23.14 12.08
N GLU A 218 -9.78 21.89 12.54
CA GLU A 218 -9.52 21.54 13.96
C GLU A 218 -8.12 21.95 14.44
N ILE A 219 -7.11 21.84 13.55
CA ILE A 219 -5.73 22.20 13.86
C ILE A 219 -5.47 23.68 13.59
N HIS A 220 -6.36 24.36 12.87
CA HIS A 220 -6.19 25.74 12.38
C HIS A 220 -4.97 25.88 11.45
N TYR A 221 -4.70 24.84 10.64
CA TYR A 221 -3.59 24.85 9.68
C TYR A 221 -4.03 25.52 8.37
N PRO A 222 -3.27 26.50 7.84
CA PRO A 222 -3.62 27.17 6.59
C PRO A 222 -3.47 26.20 5.41
N ALA A 223 -4.54 26.05 4.63
CA ALA A 223 -4.63 25.03 3.58
C ALA A 223 -3.60 25.21 2.46
N ASP A 224 -3.26 26.46 2.13
CA ASP A 224 -2.27 26.85 1.12
C ASP A 224 -0.81 26.50 1.49
N HIS A 225 -0.60 26.03 2.72
CA HIS A 225 0.69 25.54 3.21
C HIS A 225 0.78 24.01 3.26
N LEU A 226 -0.28 23.30 2.85
CA LEU A 226 -0.31 21.83 2.74
C LEU A 226 -0.19 21.42 1.27
N CYS A 227 0.79 20.58 0.96
CA CYS A 227 0.88 19.86 -0.30
C CYS A 227 0.59 18.38 -0.08
N LEU A 228 -0.45 17.85 -0.73
CA LEU A 228 -0.76 16.43 -0.74
C LEU A 228 -0.12 15.80 -1.99
N GLU A 229 0.83 14.91 -1.79
CA GLU A 229 1.57 14.25 -2.87
C GLU A 229 0.91 12.91 -3.22
N ILE A 230 0.49 12.80 -4.48
CA ILE A 230 -0.06 11.57 -5.05
C ILE A 230 1.09 10.84 -5.75
N THR A 231 1.47 9.69 -5.20
CA THR A 231 2.58 8.90 -5.72
C THR A 231 2.14 8.05 -6.92
N GLU A 232 3.10 7.49 -7.66
CA GLU A 232 2.87 6.53 -8.75
C GLU A 232 2.10 5.28 -8.31
N ARG A 233 2.16 4.93 -7.03
CA ARG A 233 1.43 3.82 -6.42
C ARG A 233 -0.10 4.00 -6.46
N CYS A 234 -0.58 5.23 -6.62
CA CYS A 234 -1.99 5.52 -6.88
C CYS A 234 -2.41 5.29 -8.33
N GLY A 235 -1.49 4.85 -9.21
CA GLY A 235 -1.76 4.63 -10.64
C GLY A 235 -2.78 3.52 -10.96
N SER A 236 -3.10 2.65 -10.00
CA SER A 236 -4.16 1.64 -10.11
C SER A 236 -5.57 2.23 -9.98
N LEU A 237 -5.70 3.45 -9.46
CA LEU A 237 -6.99 4.11 -9.28
C LEU A 237 -7.55 4.67 -10.60
N PRO A 238 -8.89 4.68 -10.76
CA PRO A 238 -9.51 5.38 -11.86
C PRO A 238 -9.12 6.87 -11.87
N GLN A 239 -8.72 7.40 -13.01
CA GLN A 239 -8.32 8.80 -13.14
C GLN A 239 -9.43 9.78 -12.70
N SER A 240 -10.70 9.38 -12.81
CA SER A 240 -11.84 10.17 -12.32
C SER A 240 -11.76 10.44 -10.83
N VAL A 241 -11.41 9.44 -10.01
CA VAL A 241 -11.29 9.54 -8.54
C VAL A 241 -10.20 10.55 -8.17
N ILE A 242 -9.02 10.42 -8.78
CA ILE A 242 -7.90 11.35 -8.56
C ILE A 242 -8.30 12.77 -8.97
N LYS A 243 -8.88 12.92 -10.17
CA LYS A 243 -9.28 14.22 -10.71
C LYS A 243 -10.35 14.89 -9.86
N GLU A 244 -11.35 14.16 -9.38
CA GLU A 244 -12.40 14.67 -8.51
C GLU A 244 -11.84 15.16 -7.17
N THR A 245 -11.00 14.33 -6.53
CA THR A 245 -10.33 14.69 -5.26
C THR A 245 -9.48 15.93 -5.41
N VAL A 246 -8.61 16.00 -6.42
CA VAL A 246 -7.74 17.16 -6.68
C VAL A 246 -8.59 18.41 -6.98
N THR A 247 -9.62 18.27 -7.83
CA THR A 247 -10.50 19.41 -8.18
C THR A 247 -11.27 19.92 -6.98
N PHE A 248 -11.66 19.01 -6.08
CA PHE A 248 -12.38 19.39 -4.87
C PHE A 248 -11.46 20.13 -3.88
N LEU A 249 -10.31 19.54 -3.54
CA LEU A 249 -9.39 20.11 -2.54
C LEU A 249 -8.78 21.45 -2.98
N LYS A 250 -8.46 21.61 -4.25
CA LYS A 250 -7.96 22.89 -4.82
C LYS A 250 -8.91 24.09 -4.66
N LYS A 251 -10.14 23.90 -4.25
CA LYS A 251 -11.07 25.02 -3.94
C LYS A 251 -10.81 25.63 -2.57
N PHE A 252 -10.02 24.97 -1.74
CA PHE A 252 -9.78 25.36 -0.36
C PHE A 252 -8.32 25.80 -0.10
N GLY A 253 -7.45 25.68 -1.11
CA GLY A 253 -6.05 26.08 -1.01
C GLY A 253 -5.10 25.13 -1.72
#